data_3dcdbc08db1c7a3dc6a56eb84cbac7ff
#
_entry.id   3dcdbc08db1c7a3dc6a56eb84cbac7ff
#
_cell.length_a   1.000
_cell.length_b   1.000
_cell.length_c   1.000
_cell.angle_alpha   90.00
_cell.angle_beta   90.00
_cell.angle_gamma   90.00
#
_symmetry.space_group_name_H-M   'P 1'
#
loop_
_entity.id
_entity.type
_entity.pdbx_description
1 polymer ?
#
loop_
_entity_poly.entity_id
_entity_poly.type
_entity_poly.pdbx_seq_one_letter_code
_entity_poly.pdbx_strand_id
1 'polypeptide(L)'
;MKVAVIGGGSTYTPELVNGFLARADSFPLAELWLMDIAPERLEVVGGFAQRMVAAKGTPFKVVLTSDQRAAVRQADYVLTQLRVGQMAARRADEYLGQRHGLIGQETTGVGGMAKALRTIPVILNIAEDMRELAPGALLVNFTNPAGLVTEALSRYAPDLPAVGVCNVPITAKMRILEGLEKRYKTNLNPEKAELKTLGLNHLSWHHGFTLDGEDVWPQVMQMTLDELKRAPEPEWDARTVEALSMIPNYYLQYYYYTDRKLASQQKWPPSRAEQVMAIEADLLKQYADPNQAEPPADLMKRGGAYYSTVATQLLNAHYNNLGETHVVNVPQDGAVPGWPEDWVLEMPCQVDATGIRPLPA
;
A
#
# COMPACT_ATOMS: atom_id res chain seq x y z
N MET A 1 -18.13 13.71 -6.92
CA MET A 1 -16.68 13.40 -7.00
C MET A 1 -16.49 12.11 -7.79
N LYS A 2 -15.44 12.06 -8.62
CA LYS A 2 -15.04 10.90 -9.41
C LYS A 2 -13.67 10.38 -8.95
N VAL A 3 -13.58 9.09 -8.68
CA VAL A 3 -12.32 8.39 -8.41
C VAL A 3 -12.06 7.38 -9.52
N ALA A 4 -10.88 7.44 -10.15
CA ALA A 4 -10.43 6.47 -11.14
C ALA A 4 -9.43 5.50 -10.52
N VAL A 5 -9.60 4.20 -10.76
CA VAL A 5 -8.70 3.14 -10.31
C VAL A 5 -8.10 2.45 -11.53
N ILE A 6 -6.82 2.66 -11.77
CA ILE A 6 -6.08 2.01 -12.85
C ILE A 6 -5.48 0.71 -12.31
N GLY A 7 -5.90 -0.41 -12.88
CA GLY A 7 -5.70 -1.76 -12.35
C GLY A 7 -6.92 -2.27 -11.59
N GLY A 8 -8.13 -1.82 -11.99
CA GLY A 8 -9.41 -2.16 -11.35
C GLY A 8 -9.79 -3.64 -11.37
N GLY A 9 -9.18 -4.46 -12.24
CA GLY A 9 -9.29 -5.92 -12.24
C GLY A 9 -8.44 -6.62 -11.17
N SER A 10 -7.78 -5.89 -10.29
CA SER A 10 -7.04 -6.46 -9.15
C SER A 10 -7.97 -7.17 -8.18
N THR A 11 -7.56 -8.35 -7.67
CA THR A 11 -8.29 -9.05 -6.60
C THR A 11 -8.33 -8.27 -5.28
N TYR A 12 -7.62 -7.14 -5.17
CA TYR A 12 -7.74 -6.19 -4.06
C TYR A 12 -8.87 -5.16 -4.22
N THR A 13 -9.38 -4.97 -5.42
CA THR A 13 -10.44 -3.98 -5.68
C THR A 13 -11.65 -4.11 -4.74
N PRO A 14 -12.14 -5.32 -4.38
CA PRO A 14 -13.23 -5.45 -3.42
C PRO A 14 -12.93 -4.87 -2.04
N GLU A 15 -11.70 -5.01 -1.56
CA GLU A 15 -11.29 -4.41 -0.28
C GLU A 15 -11.27 -2.88 -0.38
N LEU A 16 -10.77 -2.31 -1.48
CA LEU A 16 -10.82 -0.87 -1.73
C LEU A 16 -12.27 -0.35 -1.78
N VAL A 17 -13.16 -1.06 -2.47
CA VAL A 17 -14.60 -0.74 -2.52
C VAL A 17 -15.21 -0.74 -1.13
N ASN A 18 -14.88 -1.72 -0.29
CA ASN A 18 -15.34 -1.77 1.10
C ASN A 18 -14.89 -0.56 1.91
N GLY A 19 -13.66 -0.08 1.68
CA GLY A 19 -13.16 1.15 2.29
C GLY A 19 -13.95 2.41 1.90
N PHE A 20 -14.37 2.53 0.65
CA PHE A 20 -15.25 3.62 0.21
C PHE A 20 -16.67 3.50 0.77
N LEU A 21 -17.21 2.28 0.82
CA LEU A 21 -18.51 2.02 1.43
C LEU A 21 -18.53 2.40 2.92
N ALA A 22 -17.47 2.11 3.64
CA ALA A 22 -17.33 2.47 5.05
C ALA A 22 -17.26 4.00 5.29
N ARG A 23 -16.98 4.79 4.25
CA ARG A 23 -16.86 6.25 4.30
C ARG A 23 -17.89 6.98 3.46
N ALA A 24 -18.95 6.31 3.05
CA ALA A 24 -19.97 6.91 2.18
C ALA A 24 -20.59 8.20 2.77
N ASP A 25 -20.67 8.30 4.10
CA ASP A 25 -21.22 9.48 4.80
C ASP A 25 -20.22 10.66 4.87
N SER A 26 -18.91 10.40 4.84
CA SER A 26 -17.88 11.44 4.99
C SER A 26 -17.13 11.78 3.69
N PHE A 27 -17.15 10.89 2.71
CA PHE A 27 -16.48 11.06 1.44
C PHE A 27 -17.49 10.98 0.29
N PRO A 28 -17.88 12.11 -0.34
CA PRO A 28 -19.01 12.18 -1.27
C PRO A 28 -18.64 11.63 -2.66
N LEU A 29 -18.27 10.34 -2.72
CA LEU A 29 -18.00 9.63 -3.95
C LEU A 29 -19.27 9.50 -4.78
N ALA A 30 -19.27 9.99 -6.01
CA ALA A 30 -20.38 9.81 -6.96
C ALA A 30 -20.10 8.65 -7.92
N GLU A 31 -18.88 8.57 -8.44
CA GLU A 31 -18.49 7.56 -9.40
C GLU A 31 -17.11 6.96 -9.07
N LEU A 32 -17.07 5.63 -9.00
CA LEU A 32 -15.84 4.84 -8.94
C LEU A 32 -15.62 4.18 -10.29
N TRP A 33 -14.61 4.63 -11.03
CA TRP A 33 -14.25 4.08 -12.32
C TRP A 33 -13.16 3.04 -12.15
N LEU A 34 -13.47 1.78 -12.47
CA LEU A 34 -12.53 0.67 -12.45
C LEU A 34 -12.04 0.42 -13.89
N MET A 35 -10.78 0.73 -14.12
CA MET A 35 -10.13 0.52 -15.42
C MET A 35 -9.15 -0.64 -15.35
N ASP A 36 -9.23 -1.56 -16.31
CA ASP A 36 -8.21 -2.61 -16.48
C ASP A 36 -8.06 -2.99 -17.95
N ILE A 37 -6.85 -3.34 -18.35
CA ILE A 37 -6.54 -3.82 -19.71
C ILE A 37 -6.95 -5.28 -19.94
N ALA A 38 -7.33 -6.02 -18.90
CA ALA A 38 -7.81 -7.39 -18.94
C ALA A 38 -9.34 -7.43 -18.75
N PRO A 39 -10.14 -7.35 -19.84
CA PRO A 39 -11.59 -7.18 -19.76
C PRO A 39 -12.28 -8.33 -19.02
N GLU A 40 -11.89 -9.57 -19.25
CA GLU A 40 -12.47 -10.74 -18.57
C GLU A 40 -12.26 -10.67 -17.05
N ARG A 41 -11.07 -10.25 -16.61
CA ARG A 41 -10.76 -10.09 -15.19
C ARG A 41 -11.53 -8.90 -14.59
N LEU A 42 -11.62 -7.80 -15.34
CA LEU A 42 -12.38 -6.62 -14.94
C LEU A 42 -13.88 -6.95 -14.80
N GLU A 43 -14.45 -7.75 -15.69
CA GLU A 43 -15.84 -8.17 -15.60
C GLU A 43 -16.13 -8.95 -14.32
N VAL A 44 -15.27 -9.89 -13.94
CA VAL A 44 -15.43 -10.70 -12.71
C VAL A 44 -15.29 -9.82 -11.47
N VAL A 45 -14.17 -9.09 -11.36
CA VAL A 45 -13.87 -8.28 -10.16
C VAL A 45 -14.77 -7.05 -10.07
N GLY A 46 -14.99 -6.37 -11.16
CA GLY A 46 -15.85 -5.18 -11.25
C GLY A 46 -17.33 -5.52 -11.05
N GLY A 47 -17.80 -6.62 -11.62
CA GLY A 47 -19.15 -7.13 -11.37
C GLY A 47 -19.39 -7.49 -9.92
N PHE A 48 -18.39 -8.06 -9.25
CA PHE A 48 -18.44 -8.28 -7.80
C PHE A 48 -18.49 -6.94 -7.04
N ALA A 49 -17.65 -5.96 -7.39
CA ALA A 49 -17.67 -4.62 -6.80
C ALA A 49 -19.04 -3.94 -6.96
N GLN A 50 -19.68 -4.06 -8.12
CA GLN A 50 -21.04 -3.54 -8.36
C GLN A 50 -22.07 -4.21 -7.45
N ARG A 51 -21.99 -5.53 -7.22
CA ARG A 51 -22.88 -6.23 -6.28
C ARG A 51 -22.67 -5.80 -4.83
N MET A 52 -21.41 -5.60 -4.41
CA MET A 52 -21.11 -5.07 -3.07
C MET A 52 -21.76 -3.70 -2.84
N VAL A 53 -21.63 -2.80 -3.81
CA VAL A 53 -22.20 -1.45 -3.73
C VAL A 53 -23.74 -1.50 -3.75
N ALA A 54 -24.32 -2.36 -4.60
CA ALA A 54 -25.78 -2.55 -4.64
C ALA A 54 -26.34 -3.08 -3.31
N ALA A 55 -25.65 -4.04 -2.68
CA ALA A 55 -26.04 -4.59 -1.37
C ALA A 55 -26.02 -3.54 -0.23
N LYS A 56 -25.31 -2.42 -0.40
CA LYS A 56 -25.26 -1.29 0.54
C LYS A 56 -26.09 -0.09 0.10
N GLY A 57 -27.08 -0.29 -0.78
CA GLY A 57 -28.01 0.76 -1.21
C GLY A 57 -27.47 1.71 -2.28
N THR A 58 -26.38 1.33 -2.96
CA THR A 58 -25.81 2.09 -4.10
C THR A 58 -25.41 3.54 -3.74
N PRO A 59 -24.59 3.76 -2.72
CA PRO A 59 -24.19 5.11 -2.34
C PRO A 59 -23.36 5.82 -3.43
N PHE A 60 -22.75 5.08 -4.34
CA PHE A 60 -22.03 5.58 -5.53
C PHE A 60 -22.14 4.60 -6.70
N LYS A 61 -21.87 5.07 -7.91
CA LYS A 61 -21.89 4.25 -9.12
C LYS A 61 -20.52 3.63 -9.38
N VAL A 62 -20.47 2.34 -9.72
CA VAL A 62 -19.25 1.66 -10.21
C VAL A 62 -19.31 1.54 -11.72
N VAL A 63 -18.33 2.13 -12.41
CA VAL A 63 -18.19 2.12 -13.87
C VAL A 63 -16.98 1.27 -14.27
N LEU A 64 -17.17 0.34 -15.20
CA LEU A 64 -16.10 -0.52 -15.72
C LEU A 64 -15.68 -0.03 -17.09
N THR A 65 -14.38 0.04 -17.35
CA THR A 65 -13.85 0.45 -18.66
C THR A 65 -12.46 -0.15 -18.93
N SER A 66 -12.14 -0.40 -20.18
CA SER A 66 -10.78 -0.68 -20.64
C SER A 66 -10.06 0.55 -21.21
N ASP A 67 -10.75 1.69 -21.27
CA ASP A 67 -10.20 2.97 -21.74
C ASP A 67 -9.65 3.78 -20.57
N GLN A 68 -8.32 3.86 -20.49
CA GLN A 68 -7.59 4.63 -19.47
C GLN A 68 -7.95 6.12 -19.51
N ARG A 69 -8.04 6.69 -20.71
CA ARG A 69 -8.33 8.12 -20.86
C ARG A 69 -9.76 8.45 -20.42
N ALA A 70 -10.73 7.57 -20.70
CA ALA A 70 -12.10 7.73 -20.21
C ALA A 70 -12.16 7.63 -18.67
N ALA A 71 -11.40 6.74 -18.05
CA ALA A 71 -11.32 6.63 -16.60
C ALA A 71 -10.73 7.89 -15.97
N VAL A 72 -9.60 8.38 -16.48
CA VAL A 72 -8.87 9.53 -15.94
C VAL A 72 -9.60 10.85 -16.17
N ARG A 73 -10.34 11.00 -17.28
CA ARG A 73 -11.00 12.27 -17.65
C ARG A 73 -11.88 12.82 -16.51
N GLN A 74 -11.57 14.04 -16.05
CA GLN A 74 -12.28 14.74 -14.98
C GLN A 74 -12.33 13.94 -13.66
N ALA A 75 -11.35 13.09 -13.39
CA ALA A 75 -11.22 12.47 -12.09
C ALA A 75 -10.72 13.50 -11.07
N ASP A 76 -11.23 13.43 -9.86
CA ASP A 76 -10.71 14.19 -8.71
C ASP A 76 -9.49 13.48 -8.09
N TYR A 77 -9.51 12.14 -8.16
CA TYR A 77 -8.42 11.27 -7.68
C TYR A 77 -8.16 10.14 -8.68
N VAL A 78 -6.89 9.80 -8.85
CA VAL A 78 -6.46 8.64 -9.64
C VAL A 78 -5.64 7.71 -8.76
N LEU A 79 -6.12 6.50 -8.55
CA LEU A 79 -5.44 5.45 -7.79
C LEU A 79 -4.80 4.46 -8.75
N THR A 80 -3.55 4.12 -8.54
CA THR A 80 -2.86 3.09 -9.34
C THR A 80 -2.57 1.85 -8.50
N GLN A 81 -3.07 0.69 -8.93
CA GLN A 81 -2.83 -0.61 -8.29
C GLN A 81 -2.53 -1.71 -9.32
N LEU A 82 -1.90 -1.31 -10.41
CA LEU A 82 -1.64 -2.17 -11.56
C LEU A 82 -0.41 -3.07 -11.36
N ARG A 83 -0.37 -4.14 -12.13
CA ARG A 83 0.78 -5.04 -12.19
C ARG A 83 1.13 -5.33 -13.65
N VAL A 84 2.12 -4.61 -14.18
CA VAL A 84 2.59 -4.80 -15.56
C VAL A 84 3.18 -6.19 -15.72
N GLY A 85 2.68 -6.94 -16.70
CA GLY A 85 3.03 -8.34 -16.95
C GLY A 85 2.38 -9.35 -15.99
N GLN A 86 1.42 -8.89 -15.16
CA GLN A 86 0.60 -9.73 -14.27
C GLN A 86 1.45 -10.59 -13.30
N MET A 87 0.88 -11.68 -12.80
CA MET A 87 1.56 -12.58 -11.86
C MET A 87 2.67 -13.41 -12.51
N ALA A 88 2.60 -13.63 -13.82
CA ALA A 88 3.69 -14.30 -14.56
C ALA A 88 4.99 -13.51 -14.50
N ALA A 89 4.93 -12.19 -14.70
CA ALA A 89 6.11 -11.32 -14.56
C ALA A 89 6.61 -11.27 -13.12
N ARG A 90 5.73 -11.20 -12.12
CA ARG A 90 6.11 -11.27 -10.71
C ARG A 90 6.90 -12.55 -10.40
N ARG A 91 6.40 -13.70 -10.86
CA ARG A 91 7.10 -14.97 -10.69
C ARG A 91 8.47 -14.93 -11.35
N ALA A 92 8.58 -14.39 -12.55
CA ALA A 92 9.86 -14.26 -13.25
C ALA A 92 10.86 -13.37 -12.48
N ASP A 93 10.37 -12.25 -11.88
CA ASP A 93 11.18 -11.35 -11.05
C ASP A 93 11.72 -12.04 -9.79
N GLU A 94 10.86 -12.83 -9.11
CA GLU A 94 11.27 -13.60 -7.92
C GLU A 94 12.35 -14.64 -8.29
N TYR A 95 12.17 -15.40 -9.35
CA TYR A 95 13.16 -16.38 -9.82
C TYR A 95 14.39 -15.75 -10.48
N LEU A 96 14.35 -14.49 -10.92
CA LEU A 96 15.51 -13.78 -11.42
C LEU A 96 16.61 -13.70 -10.37
N GLY A 97 16.28 -13.29 -9.15
CA GLY A 97 17.25 -13.28 -8.04
C GLY A 97 17.80 -14.68 -7.76
N GLN A 98 16.95 -15.67 -7.62
CA GLN A 98 17.34 -17.04 -7.32
C GLN A 98 18.34 -17.61 -8.34
N ARG A 99 18.16 -17.38 -9.64
CA ARG A 99 19.06 -17.83 -10.69
C ARG A 99 20.49 -17.29 -10.58
N HIS A 100 20.68 -16.19 -9.88
CA HIS A 100 21.96 -15.53 -9.67
C HIS A 100 22.47 -15.61 -8.22
N GLY A 101 21.88 -16.49 -7.39
CA GLY A 101 22.26 -16.61 -5.98
C GLY A 101 21.92 -15.37 -5.15
N LEU A 102 20.97 -14.54 -5.62
CA LEU A 102 20.49 -13.36 -4.96
C LEU A 102 19.09 -13.59 -4.39
N ILE A 103 18.67 -12.74 -3.47
CA ILE A 103 17.29 -12.74 -2.94
C ILE A 103 16.29 -12.58 -4.08
N GLY A 104 15.35 -13.52 -4.19
CA GLY A 104 14.20 -13.45 -5.08
C GLY A 104 13.05 -12.69 -4.42
N GLN A 105 12.83 -11.46 -4.85
CA GLN A 105 11.78 -10.59 -4.29
C GLN A 105 11.29 -9.60 -5.35
N GLU A 106 9.98 -9.29 -5.35
CA GLU A 106 9.36 -8.48 -6.41
C GLU A 106 9.50 -6.95 -6.26
N THR A 107 9.90 -6.45 -5.09
CA THR A 107 9.87 -5.00 -4.78
C THR A 107 11.21 -4.44 -4.33
N THR A 108 12.15 -5.31 -3.98
CA THR A 108 13.51 -4.95 -3.57
C THR A 108 14.53 -5.74 -4.37
N GLY A 109 15.78 -5.30 -4.41
CA GLY A 109 16.87 -5.97 -5.13
C GLY A 109 16.63 -6.05 -6.64
N VAL A 110 17.20 -7.07 -7.28
CA VAL A 110 17.18 -7.23 -8.75
C VAL A 110 15.77 -7.46 -9.31
N GLY A 111 14.92 -8.17 -8.59
CA GLY A 111 13.51 -8.36 -8.99
C GLY A 111 12.71 -7.06 -8.91
N GLY A 112 12.94 -6.26 -7.87
CA GLY A 112 12.34 -4.92 -7.74
C GLY A 112 12.79 -3.98 -8.86
N MET A 113 14.07 -4.02 -9.24
CA MET A 113 14.59 -3.26 -10.38
C MET A 113 13.90 -3.68 -11.69
N ALA A 114 13.83 -4.97 -11.98
CA ALA A 114 13.19 -5.49 -13.19
C ALA A 114 11.70 -5.08 -13.27
N LYS A 115 11.00 -5.14 -12.15
CA LYS A 115 9.61 -4.69 -12.04
C LYS A 115 9.49 -3.18 -12.25
N ALA A 116 10.37 -2.36 -11.65
CA ALA A 116 10.37 -0.91 -11.83
C ALA A 116 10.57 -0.51 -13.29
N LEU A 117 11.54 -1.09 -13.98
CA LEU A 117 11.82 -0.83 -15.40
C LEU A 117 10.59 -1.10 -16.29
N ARG A 118 9.76 -2.07 -15.94
CA ARG A 118 8.51 -2.37 -16.66
C ARG A 118 7.36 -1.43 -16.29
N THR A 119 7.31 -1.00 -15.03
CA THR A 119 6.17 -0.31 -14.44
C THR A 119 6.22 1.20 -14.64
N ILE A 120 7.40 1.80 -14.46
CA ILE A 120 7.60 3.25 -14.53
C ILE A 120 7.09 3.86 -15.85
N PRO A 121 7.40 3.30 -17.05
CA PRO A 121 6.88 3.85 -18.30
C PRO A 121 5.34 3.90 -18.36
N VAL A 122 4.67 2.89 -17.82
CA VAL A 122 3.20 2.84 -17.77
C VAL A 122 2.63 3.90 -16.83
N ILE A 123 3.24 4.08 -15.67
CA ILE A 123 2.82 5.10 -14.71
C ILE A 123 3.04 6.51 -15.27
N LEU A 124 4.15 6.75 -15.96
CA LEU A 124 4.40 8.06 -16.60
C LEU A 124 3.40 8.34 -17.74
N ASN A 125 2.97 7.32 -18.48
CA ASN A 125 1.88 7.47 -19.46
C ASN A 125 0.54 7.83 -18.79
N ILE A 126 0.24 7.25 -17.63
CA ILE A 126 -0.94 7.66 -16.83
C ILE A 126 -0.81 9.12 -16.39
N ALA A 127 0.38 9.54 -15.96
CA ALA A 127 0.65 10.92 -15.58
C ALA A 127 0.43 11.91 -16.74
N GLU A 128 0.82 11.55 -17.97
CA GLU A 128 0.55 12.34 -19.18
C GLU A 128 -0.95 12.49 -19.45
N ASP A 129 -1.71 11.40 -19.36
CA ASP A 129 -3.17 11.47 -19.48
C ASP A 129 -3.80 12.34 -18.39
N MET A 130 -3.28 12.30 -17.16
CA MET A 130 -3.77 13.16 -16.07
C MET A 130 -3.50 14.64 -16.35
N ARG A 131 -2.33 14.99 -16.85
CA ARG A 131 -2.01 16.39 -17.23
C ARG A 131 -3.03 16.97 -18.21
N GLU A 132 -3.43 16.17 -19.19
CA GLU A 132 -4.38 16.59 -20.22
C GLU A 132 -5.83 16.57 -19.74
N LEU A 133 -6.23 15.55 -18.99
CA LEU A 133 -7.63 15.20 -18.78
C LEU A 133 -8.13 15.45 -17.34
N ALA A 134 -7.21 15.58 -16.37
CA ALA A 134 -7.49 15.79 -14.96
C ALA A 134 -6.32 16.51 -14.24
N PRO A 135 -5.91 17.71 -14.68
CA PRO A 135 -4.66 18.37 -14.22
C PRO A 135 -4.64 18.71 -12.72
N GLY A 136 -5.79 18.77 -12.06
CA GLY A 136 -5.89 19.01 -10.62
C GLY A 136 -6.06 17.74 -9.76
N ALA A 137 -6.07 16.56 -10.38
CA ALA A 137 -6.29 15.32 -9.66
C ALA A 137 -5.04 14.89 -8.87
N LEU A 138 -5.24 14.39 -7.63
CA LEU A 138 -4.18 13.76 -6.86
C LEU A 138 -3.98 12.31 -7.33
N LEU A 139 -2.75 11.95 -7.70
CA LEU A 139 -2.35 10.57 -7.98
C LEU A 139 -1.92 9.88 -6.69
N VAL A 140 -2.63 8.80 -6.31
CA VAL A 140 -2.28 7.95 -5.17
C VAL A 140 -1.76 6.61 -5.70
N ASN A 141 -0.45 6.41 -5.57
CA ASN A 141 0.22 5.25 -6.14
C ASN A 141 0.37 4.11 -5.14
N PHE A 142 -0.33 2.99 -5.36
CA PHE A 142 -0.12 1.71 -4.71
C PHE A 142 0.73 0.74 -5.54
N THR A 143 1.02 1.10 -6.79
CA THR A 143 1.76 0.23 -7.69
C THR A 143 3.20 0.08 -7.23
N ASN A 144 3.59 -1.14 -6.96
CA ASN A 144 4.94 -1.48 -6.52
C ASN A 144 5.94 -1.60 -7.70
N PRO A 145 7.22 -1.27 -7.44
CA PRO A 145 7.83 -0.79 -6.19
C PRO A 145 7.45 0.66 -5.88
N ALA A 146 6.65 0.88 -4.83
CA ALA A 146 6.00 2.16 -4.59
C ALA A 146 7.02 3.33 -4.45
N GLY A 147 8.13 3.11 -3.75
CA GLY A 147 9.19 4.11 -3.61
C GLY A 147 9.79 4.52 -4.96
N LEU A 148 10.20 3.55 -5.81
CA LEU A 148 10.78 3.82 -7.13
C LEU A 148 9.78 4.47 -8.09
N VAL A 149 8.52 4.08 -8.03
CA VAL A 149 7.45 4.68 -8.85
C VAL A 149 7.20 6.12 -8.42
N THR A 150 7.14 6.38 -7.12
CA THR A 150 6.97 7.74 -6.60
C THR A 150 8.17 8.63 -6.92
N GLU A 151 9.39 8.11 -6.80
CA GLU A 151 10.61 8.78 -7.22
C GLU A 151 10.58 9.16 -8.71
N ALA A 152 10.12 8.25 -9.58
CA ALA A 152 9.98 8.53 -11.00
C ALA A 152 8.92 9.60 -11.26
N LEU A 153 7.78 9.60 -10.57
CA LEU A 153 6.76 10.63 -10.67
C LEU A 153 7.31 12.00 -10.23
N SER A 154 8.00 12.06 -9.09
CA SER A 154 8.62 13.28 -8.59
C SER A 154 9.62 13.88 -9.57
N ARG A 155 10.42 13.05 -10.26
CA ARG A 155 11.46 13.52 -11.21
C ARG A 155 10.93 13.86 -12.60
N TYR A 156 9.95 13.10 -13.12
CA TYR A 156 9.51 13.20 -14.50
C TYR A 156 8.09 13.76 -14.67
N ALA A 157 7.36 13.91 -13.59
CA ALA A 157 6.04 14.54 -13.52
C ALA A 157 5.89 15.45 -12.28
N PRO A 158 6.85 16.38 -11.99
CA PRO A 158 6.84 17.18 -10.78
C PRO A 158 5.69 18.19 -10.70
N ASP A 159 5.03 18.43 -11.81
CA ASP A 159 3.84 19.29 -11.95
C ASP A 159 2.54 18.60 -11.51
N LEU A 160 2.56 17.27 -11.31
CA LEU A 160 1.41 16.52 -10.85
C LEU A 160 1.49 16.25 -9.34
N PRO A 161 0.43 16.55 -8.58
CA PRO A 161 0.36 16.11 -7.19
C PRO A 161 0.30 14.57 -7.14
N ALA A 162 1.31 13.96 -6.55
CA ALA A 162 1.43 12.52 -6.46
C ALA A 162 1.96 12.07 -5.10
N VAL A 163 1.46 10.94 -4.61
CA VAL A 163 1.89 10.32 -3.36
C VAL A 163 1.98 8.81 -3.53
N GLY A 164 3.03 8.21 -3.00
CA GLY A 164 3.15 6.75 -2.91
C GLY A 164 2.65 6.24 -1.57
N VAL A 165 1.90 5.17 -1.57
CA VAL A 165 1.35 4.57 -0.35
C VAL A 165 1.70 3.10 -0.24
N CYS A 166 1.87 2.65 1.00
CA CYS A 166 2.16 1.26 1.35
C CYS A 166 1.34 0.87 2.58
N ASN A 167 0.91 -0.40 2.62
CA ASN A 167 0.18 -0.90 3.77
C ASN A 167 1.07 -1.33 4.95
N VAL A 168 2.40 -1.37 4.79
CA VAL A 168 3.30 -1.81 5.86
C VAL A 168 3.24 -0.89 7.08
N PRO A 169 3.32 0.44 6.96
CA PRO A 169 3.24 1.33 8.13
C PRO A 169 1.90 1.23 8.87
N ILE A 170 0.77 1.20 8.16
CA ILE A 170 -0.55 1.06 8.82
C ILE A 170 -0.69 -0.32 9.48
N THR A 171 -0.17 -1.38 8.87
CA THR A 171 -0.17 -2.71 9.48
C THR A 171 0.66 -2.73 10.76
N ALA A 172 1.83 -2.08 10.76
CA ALA A 172 2.66 -1.93 11.97
C ALA A 172 1.93 -1.13 13.05
N LYS A 173 1.33 0.02 12.69
CA LYS A 173 0.51 0.84 13.60
C LYS A 173 -0.61 0.02 14.26
N MET A 174 -1.37 -0.74 13.47
CA MET A 174 -2.49 -1.54 13.99
C MET A 174 -2.02 -2.69 14.87
N ARG A 175 -0.93 -3.36 14.53
CA ARG A 175 -0.32 -4.40 15.38
C ARG A 175 0.15 -3.85 16.73
N ILE A 176 0.76 -2.66 16.73
CA ILE A 176 1.18 -1.98 17.96
C ILE A 176 -0.04 -1.69 18.83
N LEU A 177 -1.11 -1.12 18.25
CA LEU A 177 -2.35 -0.84 18.97
C LEU A 177 -2.96 -2.09 19.58
N GLU A 178 -3.14 -3.16 18.78
CA GLU A 178 -3.64 -4.45 19.26
C GLU A 178 -2.80 -5.02 20.42
N GLY A 179 -1.47 -4.90 20.35
CA GLY A 179 -0.56 -5.31 21.40
C GLY A 179 -0.75 -4.48 22.69
N LEU A 180 -0.86 -3.17 22.56
CA LEU A 180 -1.11 -2.26 23.69
C LEU A 180 -2.50 -2.51 24.31
N GLU A 181 -3.54 -2.69 23.50
CA GLU A 181 -4.90 -3.03 23.96
C GLU A 181 -4.92 -4.32 24.79
N LYS A 182 -4.26 -5.36 24.30
CA LYS A 182 -4.12 -6.64 25.04
C LYS A 182 -3.37 -6.46 26.35
N ARG A 183 -2.29 -5.67 26.34
CA ARG A 183 -1.44 -5.47 27.52
C ARG A 183 -2.14 -4.67 28.60
N TYR A 184 -2.85 -3.59 28.22
CA TYR A 184 -3.50 -2.66 29.15
C TYR A 184 -5.00 -2.92 29.33
N LYS A 185 -5.59 -3.88 28.62
CA LYS A 185 -7.01 -4.26 28.66
C LYS A 185 -7.93 -3.06 28.41
N THR A 186 -7.60 -2.26 27.41
CA THR A 186 -8.34 -1.05 27.02
C THR A 186 -8.55 -1.04 25.51
N ASN A 187 -9.55 -0.28 25.05
CA ASN A 187 -9.73 0.00 23.63
C ASN A 187 -9.04 1.32 23.30
N LEU A 188 -8.26 1.34 22.25
CA LEU A 188 -7.51 2.52 21.79
C LEU A 188 -8.12 3.05 20.48
N ASN A 189 -8.12 4.37 20.32
CA ASN A 189 -8.60 4.97 19.06
C ASN A 189 -7.43 5.03 18.05
N PRO A 190 -7.51 4.30 16.90
CA PRO A 190 -6.46 4.34 15.89
C PRO A 190 -6.22 5.72 15.27
N GLU A 191 -7.23 6.61 15.26
CA GLU A 191 -7.12 7.96 14.70
C GLU A 191 -6.25 8.88 15.56
N LYS A 192 -6.10 8.55 16.85
CA LYS A 192 -5.26 9.28 17.81
C LYS A 192 -3.85 8.71 17.98
N ALA A 193 -3.51 7.70 17.19
CA ALA A 193 -2.22 7.07 17.21
C ALA A 193 -1.39 7.50 15.99
N GLU A 194 -0.13 7.86 16.22
CA GLU A 194 0.80 8.21 15.16
C GLU A 194 2.05 7.33 15.24
N LEU A 195 2.43 6.77 14.10
CA LEU A 195 3.65 5.98 13.95
C LEU A 195 4.73 6.82 13.27
N LYS A 196 5.88 6.98 13.89
CA LYS A 196 7.06 7.60 13.28
C LYS A 196 7.85 6.54 12.52
N THR A 197 8.03 6.78 11.24
CA THR A 197 8.73 5.89 10.30
C THR A 197 9.67 6.72 9.45
N LEU A 198 10.86 6.22 9.18
CA LEU A 198 11.80 6.86 8.26
C LEU A 198 12.59 5.83 7.47
N GLY A 199 12.77 6.08 6.19
CA GLY A 199 13.59 5.31 5.28
C GLY A 199 13.04 5.27 3.86
N LEU A 200 13.53 4.35 3.04
CA LEU A 200 12.96 4.07 1.72
C LEU A 200 11.76 3.11 1.89
N ASN A 201 10.81 3.17 0.97
CA ASN A 201 9.70 2.20 0.98
C ASN A 201 10.21 0.76 1.04
N HIS A 202 9.66 -0.04 1.94
CA HIS A 202 10.10 -1.39 2.31
C HIS A 202 11.48 -1.47 3.01
N LEU A 203 12.22 -0.39 3.08
CA LEU A 203 13.53 -0.30 3.72
C LEU A 203 13.53 0.86 4.72
N SER A 204 12.59 0.81 5.65
CA SER A 204 12.32 1.84 6.65
C SER A 204 12.36 1.27 8.07
N TRP A 205 12.50 2.15 9.04
CA TRP A 205 12.50 1.82 10.47
C TRP A 205 11.40 2.61 11.18
N HIS A 206 10.68 1.94 12.05
CA HIS A 206 9.75 2.60 12.98
C HIS A 206 10.54 3.00 14.22
N HIS A 207 10.49 4.28 14.61
CA HIS A 207 11.33 4.85 15.66
C HIS A 207 10.57 5.70 16.68
N GLY A 208 9.24 5.68 16.64
CA GLY A 208 8.41 6.39 17.60
C GLY A 208 6.94 6.05 17.44
N PHE A 209 6.18 6.18 18.53
CA PHE A 209 4.74 5.99 18.54
C PHE A 209 4.11 6.90 19.59
N THR A 210 3.15 7.72 19.15
CA THR A 210 2.37 8.55 20.07
C THR A 210 0.92 8.08 20.11
N LEU A 211 0.27 8.28 21.25
CA LEU A 211 -1.14 8.01 21.46
C LEU A 211 -1.77 9.18 22.21
N ASP A 212 -2.79 9.82 21.65
CA ASP A 212 -3.37 11.06 22.18
C ASP A 212 -2.30 12.16 22.44
N GLY A 213 -1.24 12.20 21.63
CA GLY A 213 -0.10 13.14 21.78
C GLY A 213 0.97 12.72 22.79
N GLU A 214 0.73 11.67 23.56
CA GLU A 214 1.70 11.15 24.54
C GLU A 214 2.66 10.17 23.88
N ASP A 215 3.97 10.29 24.16
CA ASP A 215 4.98 9.34 23.68
C ASP A 215 4.88 8.02 24.46
N VAL A 216 4.49 6.95 23.74
CA VAL A 216 4.40 5.59 24.28
C VAL A 216 5.42 4.63 23.64
N TRP A 217 6.43 5.19 22.95
CA TRP A 217 7.46 4.38 22.29
C TRP A 217 8.23 3.47 23.26
N PRO A 218 8.61 3.89 24.49
CA PRO A 218 9.25 2.99 25.45
C PRO A 218 8.40 1.76 25.78
N GLN A 219 7.07 1.92 25.90
CA GLN A 219 6.16 0.83 26.18
C GLN A 219 6.01 -0.12 24.97
N VAL A 220 5.99 0.45 23.76
CA VAL A 220 5.98 -0.32 22.50
C VAL A 220 7.25 -1.15 22.37
N MET A 221 8.41 -0.56 22.60
CA MET A 221 9.70 -1.26 22.55
C MET A 221 9.78 -2.39 23.58
N GLN A 222 9.38 -2.12 24.84
CA GLN A 222 9.36 -3.16 25.87
C GLN A 222 8.44 -4.33 25.49
N MET A 223 7.24 -4.03 24.99
CA MET A 223 6.27 -5.04 24.53
C MET A 223 6.86 -5.87 23.37
N THR A 224 7.43 -5.20 22.38
CA THR A 224 8.05 -5.86 21.21
C THR A 224 9.20 -6.78 21.62
N LEU A 225 10.10 -6.32 22.49
CA LEU A 225 11.20 -7.13 22.99
C LEU A 225 10.73 -8.33 23.81
N ASP A 226 9.68 -8.15 24.64
CA ASP A 226 9.07 -9.25 25.39
C ASP A 226 8.48 -10.32 24.47
N GLU A 227 7.83 -9.91 23.37
CA GLU A 227 7.26 -10.81 22.35
C GLU A 227 8.35 -11.57 21.59
N LEU A 228 9.39 -10.86 21.13
CA LEU A 228 10.51 -11.46 20.39
C LEU A 228 11.28 -12.47 21.24
N LYS A 229 11.47 -12.18 22.55
CA LYS A 229 12.14 -13.10 23.48
C LYS A 229 11.34 -14.36 23.78
N ARG A 230 10.00 -14.32 23.66
CA ARG A 230 9.10 -15.47 23.91
C ARG A 230 8.82 -16.30 22.67
N ALA A 231 8.92 -15.71 21.49
CA ALA A 231 8.59 -16.38 20.24
C ALA A 231 9.60 -17.51 19.95
N PRO A 232 9.18 -18.73 19.62
CA PRO A 232 10.10 -19.83 19.29
C PRO A 232 10.88 -19.56 17.99
N GLU A 233 10.27 -18.88 17.04
CA GLU A 233 10.88 -18.44 15.78
C GLU A 233 10.58 -16.94 15.58
N PRO A 234 11.34 -16.06 16.26
CA PRO A 234 11.05 -14.63 16.20
C PRO A 234 11.35 -14.07 14.80
N GLU A 235 10.51 -13.11 14.40
CA GLU A 235 10.69 -12.37 13.15
C GLU A 235 12.01 -11.61 13.13
N TRP A 236 12.42 -11.07 14.29
CA TRP A 236 13.67 -10.35 14.51
C TRP A 236 14.40 -10.89 15.73
N ASP A 237 15.74 -10.88 15.69
CA ASP A 237 16.54 -11.08 16.93
C ASP A 237 16.28 -9.89 17.88
N ALA A 238 15.85 -10.20 19.10
CA ALA A 238 15.57 -9.19 20.12
C ALA A 238 16.76 -8.26 20.38
N ARG A 239 18.00 -8.79 20.33
CA ARG A 239 19.23 -7.98 20.49
C ARG A 239 19.42 -6.98 19.36
N THR A 240 19.05 -7.36 18.13
CA THR A 240 19.10 -6.43 16.98
C THR A 240 18.13 -5.27 17.18
N VAL A 241 16.89 -5.54 17.55
CA VAL A 241 15.88 -4.50 17.80
C VAL A 241 16.25 -3.62 19.01
N GLU A 242 16.77 -4.22 20.07
CA GLU A 242 17.24 -3.50 21.26
C GLU A 242 18.42 -2.56 20.94
N ALA A 243 19.41 -3.04 20.20
CA ALA A 243 20.57 -2.24 19.79
C ALA A 243 20.21 -1.08 18.85
N LEU A 244 19.26 -1.28 17.96
CA LEU A 244 18.75 -0.24 17.07
C LEU A 244 17.86 0.77 17.81
N SER A 245 17.22 0.39 18.91
CA SER A 245 16.12 1.13 19.53
C SER A 245 14.98 1.48 18.55
N MET A 246 14.85 0.69 17.50
CA MET A 246 13.89 0.84 16.40
C MET A 246 13.33 -0.52 16.01
N ILE A 247 12.12 -0.53 15.43
CA ILE A 247 11.51 -1.74 14.86
C ILE A 247 11.72 -1.69 13.35
N PRO A 248 12.57 -2.58 12.78
CA PRO A 248 12.81 -2.60 11.34
C PRO A 248 11.57 -3.07 10.56
N ASN A 249 11.34 -2.49 9.39
CA ASN A 249 10.37 -3.01 8.44
C ASN A 249 10.69 -4.47 8.09
N TYR A 250 9.67 -5.31 7.96
CA TYR A 250 9.80 -6.74 7.64
C TYR A 250 10.75 -7.03 6.46
N TYR A 251 10.73 -6.21 5.43
CA TYR A 251 11.58 -6.41 4.25
C TYR A 251 13.07 -6.22 4.52
N LEU A 252 13.45 -5.51 5.58
CA LEU A 252 14.85 -5.39 5.99
C LEU A 252 15.49 -6.73 6.38
N GLN A 253 14.68 -7.77 6.64
CA GLN A 253 15.21 -9.13 6.84
C GLN A 253 16.02 -9.65 5.65
N TYR A 254 15.77 -9.16 4.44
CA TYR A 254 16.58 -9.51 3.25
C TYR A 254 18.01 -9.01 3.33
N TYR A 255 18.27 -8.00 4.16
CA TYR A 255 19.59 -7.42 4.42
C TYR A 255 20.21 -7.93 5.71
N TYR A 256 19.45 -7.96 6.80
CA TYR A 256 19.95 -8.41 8.10
C TYR A 256 20.13 -9.94 8.17
N TYR A 257 19.30 -10.70 7.45
CA TYR A 257 19.28 -12.18 7.48
C TYR A 257 19.35 -12.77 6.08
N THR A 258 20.23 -12.24 5.23
CA THR A 258 20.37 -12.63 3.81
C THR A 258 20.54 -14.15 3.64
N ASP A 259 21.48 -14.77 4.34
CA ASP A 259 21.75 -16.22 4.25
C ASP A 259 20.52 -17.06 4.65
N ARG A 260 19.84 -16.67 5.73
CA ARG A 260 18.61 -17.33 6.18
C ARG A 260 17.50 -17.25 5.11
N LYS A 261 17.36 -16.09 4.46
CA LYS A 261 16.37 -15.89 3.42
C LYS A 261 16.71 -16.64 2.14
N LEU A 262 17.98 -16.66 1.73
CA LEU A 262 18.46 -17.46 0.61
C LEU A 262 18.22 -18.96 0.85
N ALA A 263 18.58 -19.47 2.03
CA ALA A 263 18.32 -20.87 2.40
C ALA A 263 16.81 -21.21 2.37
N SER A 264 15.96 -20.29 2.80
CA SER A 264 14.50 -20.45 2.71
C SER A 264 14.02 -20.53 1.26
N GLN A 265 14.59 -19.71 0.37
CA GLN A 265 14.20 -19.67 -1.05
C GLN A 265 14.72 -20.87 -1.87
N GLN A 266 15.70 -21.60 -1.36
CA GLN A 266 16.12 -22.89 -1.96
C GLN A 266 15.00 -23.94 -1.93
N LYS A 267 13.99 -23.78 -1.08
CA LYS A 267 12.82 -24.66 -0.99
C LYS A 267 11.75 -24.41 -2.07
N TRP A 268 11.93 -23.37 -2.89
CA TRP A 268 11.02 -23.09 -4.02
C TRP A 268 11.11 -24.17 -5.10
N PRO A 269 10.02 -24.50 -5.82
CA PRO A 269 8.66 -23.96 -5.70
C PRO A 269 7.88 -24.50 -4.47
N PRO A 270 6.78 -23.85 -4.00
CA PRO A 270 6.23 -22.62 -4.59
C PRO A 270 6.94 -21.35 -4.07
N SER A 271 7.20 -20.40 -4.96
CA SER A 271 7.55 -19.03 -4.59
C SER A 271 6.33 -18.28 -4.03
N ARG A 272 6.54 -17.07 -3.49
CA ARG A 272 5.40 -16.26 -3.02
C ARG A 272 4.45 -15.88 -4.16
N ALA A 273 4.96 -15.63 -5.36
CA ALA A 273 4.14 -15.39 -6.54
C ALA A 273 3.21 -16.57 -6.82
N GLU A 274 3.72 -17.79 -6.81
CA GLU A 274 2.93 -19.01 -7.08
C GLU A 274 1.86 -19.25 -5.99
N GLN A 275 2.20 -19.01 -4.73
CA GLN A 275 1.20 -19.06 -3.64
C GLN A 275 0.07 -18.04 -3.85
N VAL A 276 0.42 -16.80 -4.22
CA VAL A 276 -0.57 -15.74 -4.48
C VAL A 276 -1.39 -16.07 -5.73
N MET A 277 -0.81 -16.66 -6.78
CA MET A 277 -1.55 -17.10 -7.96
C MET A 277 -2.65 -18.11 -7.60
N ALA A 278 -2.36 -19.07 -6.72
CA ALA A 278 -3.36 -20.03 -6.25
C ALA A 278 -4.49 -19.33 -5.47
N ILE A 279 -4.16 -18.43 -4.56
CA ILE A 279 -5.15 -17.65 -3.79
C ILE A 279 -6.00 -16.78 -4.74
N GLU A 280 -5.38 -16.11 -5.72
CA GLU A 280 -6.13 -15.27 -6.69
C GLU A 280 -7.09 -16.10 -7.55
N ALA A 281 -6.69 -17.32 -7.95
CA ALA A 281 -7.56 -18.21 -8.71
C ALA A 281 -8.82 -18.59 -7.92
N ASP A 282 -8.69 -18.83 -6.62
CA ASP A 282 -9.82 -19.15 -5.75
C ASP A 282 -10.68 -17.92 -5.43
N LEU A 283 -10.06 -16.75 -5.23
CA LEU A 283 -10.80 -15.49 -5.06
C LEU A 283 -11.63 -15.16 -6.30
N LEU A 284 -11.07 -15.31 -7.51
CA LEU A 284 -11.80 -15.02 -8.74
C LEU A 284 -13.02 -15.94 -8.93
N LYS A 285 -12.93 -17.22 -8.52
CA LYS A 285 -14.10 -18.12 -8.50
C LYS A 285 -15.18 -17.61 -7.56
N GLN A 286 -14.80 -17.16 -6.35
CA GLN A 286 -15.73 -16.62 -5.38
C GLN A 286 -16.36 -15.30 -5.87
N TYR A 287 -15.58 -14.42 -6.50
CA TYR A 287 -16.08 -13.18 -7.09
C TYR A 287 -17.02 -13.41 -8.29
N ALA A 288 -16.88 -14.52 -8.99
CA ALA A 288 -17.78 -14.88 -10.08
C ALA A 288 -19.16 -15.38 -9.62
N ASP A 289 -19.31 -15.76 -8.34
CA ASP A 289 -20.61 -16.17 -7.79
C ASP A 289 -21.57 -14.97 -7.75
N PRO A 290 -22.72 -15.01 -8.48
CA PRO A 290 -23.68 -13.92 -8.50
C PRO A 290 -24.35 -13.66 -7.14
N ASN A 291 -24.33 -14.61 -6.22
CA ASN A 291 -24.89 -14.47 -4.89
C ASN A 291 -23.92 -13.86 -3.88
N GLN A 292 -22.64 -13.76 -4.23
CA GLN A 292 -21.62 -13.15 -3.37
C GLN A 292 -21.66 -11.63 -3.49
N ALA A 293 -21.82 -10.94 -2.37
CA ALA A 293 -21.82 -9.47 -2.27
C ALA A 293 -20.96 -8.94 -1.11
N GLU A 294 -20.26 -9.82 -0.38
CA GLU A 294 -19.34 -9.44 0.69
C GLU A 294 -17.94 -10.02 0.42
N PRO A 295 -16.86 -9.28 0.75
CA PRO A 295 -15.50 -9.78 0.56
C PRO A 295 -15.27 -11.10 1.29
N PRO A 296 -14.76 -12.15 0.61
CA PRO A 296 -14.48 -13.41 1.26
C PRO A 296 -13.31 -13.29 2.25
N ALA A 297 -13.34 -14.06 3.33
CA ALA A 297 -12.28 -14.07 4.34
C ALA A 297 -10.89 -14.43 3.77
N ASP A 298 -10.85 -15.22 2.69
CA ASP A 298 -9.61 -15.59 2.01
C ASP A 298 -8.86 -14.41 1.36
N LEU A 299 -9.53 -13.28 1.16
CA LEU A 299 -8.90 -12.06 0.65
C LEU A 299 -7.73 -11.61 1.56
N MET A 300 -7.86 -11.78 2.87
CA MET A 300 -6.81 -11.43 3.83
C MET A 300 -5.55 -12.31 3.68
N LYS A 301 -5.67 -13.54 3.18
CA LYS A 301 -4.52 -14.45 2.95
C LYS A 301 -3.62 -14.00 1.79
N ARG A 302 -4.16 -13.21 0.86
CA ARG A 302 -3.40 -12.65 -0.25
C ARG A 302 -2.32 -11.68 0.23
N GLY A 303 -2.50 -11.09 1.38
CA GLY A 303 -1.67 -10.02 1.94
C GLY A 303 -2.26 -8.65 1.64
N GLY A 304 -1.74 -7.58 2.22
CA GLY A 304 -2.25 -6.23 2.01
C GLY A 304 -3.40 -5.84 2.94
N ALA A 305 -3.42 -6.38 4.14
CA ALA A 305 -4.33 -5.91 5.18
C ALA A 305 -4.28 -4.38 5.30
N TYR A 306 -5.42 -3.74 5.56
CA TYR A 306 -5.58 -2.29 5.68
C TYR A 306 -5.28 -1.48 4.41
N TYR A 307 -5.25 -2.13 3.24
CA TYR A 307 -5.01 -1.44 1.96
C TYR A 307 -6.07 -0.37 1.67
N SER A 308 -7.34 -0.71 1.82
CA SER A 308 -8.45 0.24 1.70
C SER A 308 -8.36 1.36 2.73
N THR A 309 -7.98 1.00 3.97
CA THR A 309 -7.86 1.96 5.05
C THR A 309 -6.88 3.07 4.69
N VAL A 310 -5.66 2.72 4.24
CA VAL A 310 -4.67 3.71 3.79
C VAL A 310 -5.20 4.61 2.68
N ALA A 311 -5.78 4.01 1.63
CA ALA A 311 -6.28 4.78 0.49
C ALA A 311 -7.39 5.73 0.91
N THR A 312 -8.45 5.18 1.49
CA THR A 312 -9.67 5.94 1.73
C THR A 312 -9.54 6.91 2.90
N GLN A 313 -8.68 6.64 3.91
CA GLN A 313 -8.36 7.62 4.95
C GLN A 313 -7.59 8.81 4.38
N LEU A 314 -6.55 8.57 3.57
CA LEU A 314 -5.76 9.62 2.94
C LEU A 314 -6.64 10.52 2.06
N LEU A 315 -7.51 9.92 1.22
CA LEU A 315 -8.43 10.69 0.39
C LEU A 315 -9.44 11.48 1.24
N ASN A 316 -9.97 10.87 2.31
CA ASN A 316 -10.89 11.52 3.22
C ASN A 316 -10.22 12.70 3.97
N ALA A 317 -8.98 12.51 4.44
CA ALA A 317 -8.20 13.56 5.10
C ALA A 317 -7.92 14.73 4.15
N HIS A 318 -7.51 14.43 2.92
CA HIS A 318 -7.27 15.44 1.89
C HIS A 318 -8.55 16.20 1.52
N TYR A 319 -9.64 15.50 1.24
CA TYR A 319 -10.90 16.12 0.83
C TYR A 319 -11.53 16.98 1.92
N ASN A 320 -11.60 16.47 3.15
CA ASN A 320 -12.25 17.12 4.28
C ASN A 320 -11.32 18.06 5.07
N ASN A 321 -10.09 18.30 4.60
CA ASN A 321 -9.13 19.20 5.26
C ASN A 321 -8.85 18.83 6.72
N LEU A 322 -8.63 17.53 7.00
CA LEU A 322 -8.56 17.04 8.38
C LEU A 322 -7.21 17.29 9.06
N GLY A 323 -6.13 17.50 8.31
CA GLY A 323 -4.79 17.68 8.87
C GLY A 323 -4.23 16.42 9.55
N GLU A 324 -4.66 15.24 9.11
CA GLU A 324 -4.22 13.96 9.70
C GLU A 324 -2.78 13.63 9.32
N THR A 325 -2.10 12.89 10.21
CA THR A 325 -0.76 12.36 9.96
C THR A 325 -0.83 10.98 9.32
N HIS A 326 -0.26 10.85 8.12
CA HIS A 326 -0.13 9.57 7.39
C HIS A 326 1.33 9.27 7.05
N VAL A 327 1.75 8.00 7.18
CA VAL A 327 3.06 7.56 6.69
C VAL A 327 2.93 7.20 5.22
N VAL A 328 3.58 8.01 4.37
CA VAL A 328 3.50 7.92 2.90
C VAL A 328 4.85 8.15 2.26
N ASN A 329 4.96 7.92 0.95
CA ASN A 329 6.17 8.13 0.17
C ASN A 329 6.05 9.45 -0.59
N VAL A 330 6.93 10.40 -0.28
CA VAL A 330 6.99 11.74 -0.89
C VAL A 330 8.44 12.21 -0.94
N PRO A 331 8.78 13.20 -1.81
CA PRO A 331 10.03 13.95 -1.63
C PRO A 331 10.10 14.51 -0.20
N GLN A 332 11.26 14.42 0.43
CA GLN A 332 11.37 14.79 1.85
C GLN A 332 11.40 16.31 2.09
N ASP A 333 11.67 17.11 1.08
CA ASP A 333 11.52 18.58 1.05
C ASP A 333 12.10 19.30 2.30
N GLY A 334 13.32 18.90 2.69
CA GLY A 334 14.02 19.48 3.85
C GLY A 334 13.60 18.94 5.23
N ALA A 335 12.66 17.99 5.29
CA ALA A 335 12.20 17.40 6.56
C ALA A 335 13.28 16.57 7.28
N VAL A 336 14.27 16.07 6.53
CA VAL A 336 15.45 15.35 7.08
C VAL A 336 16.70 16.20 6.86
N PRO A 337 17.20 16.90 7.89
CA PRO A 337 18.33 17.79 7.74
C PRO A 337 19.59 17.07 7.20
N GLY A 338 20.22 17.67 6.19
CA GLY A 338 21.46 17.17 5.60
C GLY A 338 21.28 16.07 4.55
N TRP A 339 20.04 15.65 4.25
CA TRP A 339 19.74 14.75 3.14
C TRP A 339 19.25 15.56 1.92
N PRO A 340 19.45 15.06 0.67
CA PRO A 340 18.91 15.71 -0.51
C PRO A 340 17.39 15.84 -0.46
N GLU A 341 16.89 17.06 -0.68
CA GLU A 341 15.46 17.39 -0.54
C GLU A 341 14.56 16.64 -1.53
N ASP A 342 15.11 16.27 -2.69
CA ASP A 342 14.42 15.54 -3.75
C ASP A 342 14.29 14.02 -3.52
N TRP A 343 14.91 13.48 -2.46
CA TRP A 343 14.79 12.05 -2.15
C TRP A 343 13.39 11.69 -1.68
N VAL A 344 12.81 10.69 -2.31
CA VAL A 344 11.52 10.14 -1.89
C VAL A 344 11.72 9.18 -0.72
N LEU A 345 11.14 9.54 0.42
CA LEU A 345 11.18 8.76 1.66
C LEU A 345 9.79 8.31 2.09
N GLU A 346 9.75 7.18 2.80
CA GLU A 346 8.59 6.70 3.55
C GLU A 346 8.63 7.34 4.94
N MET A 347 7.76 8.32 5.18
CA MET A 347 7.81 9.15 6.38
C MET A 347 6.44 9.72 6.75
N PRO A 348 6.24 10.19 8.00
CA PRO A 348 5.02 10.87 8.40
C PRO A 348 4.84 12.18 7.62
N CYS A 349 3.62 12.38 7.12
CA CYS A 349 3.21 13.59 6.43
C CYS A 349 1.88 14.09 6.95
N GLN A 350 1.72 15.40 7.04
CA GLN A 350 0.43 16.02 7.26
C GLN A 350 -0.36 16.03 5.95
N VAL A 351 -1.62 15.60 6.00
CA VAL A 351 -2.52 15.51 4.85
C VAL A 351 -3.74 16.38 5.09
N ASP A 352 -3.92 17.38 4.27
CA ASP A 352 -5.09 18.28 4.28
C ASP A 352 -5.42 18.75 2.86
N ALA A 353 -6.43 19.61 2.69
CA ALA A 353 -6.88 20.11 1.39
C ALA A 353 -5.81 20.93 0.62
N THR A 354 -4.74 21.39 1.28
CA THR A 354 -3.64 22.10 0.65
C THR A 354 -2.55 21.18 0.10
N GLY A 355 -2.64 19.88 0.39
CA GLY A 355 -1.72 18.85 -0.10
C GLY A 355 -1.17 17.94 1.00
N ILE A 356 -0.05 17.31 0.66
CA ILE A 356 0.64 16.33 1.51
C ILE A 356 2.04 16.88 1.80
N ARG A 357 2.32 17.15 3.06
CA ARG A 357 3.56 17.79 3.50
C ARG A 357 4.33 16.90 4.47
N PRO A 358 5.62 16.59 4.20
CA PRO A 358 6.44 15.84 5.13
C PRO A 358 6.59 16.58 6.46
N LEU A 359 6.55 15.81 7.55
CA LEU A 359 6.82 16.32 8.90
C LEU A 359 8.30 16.17 9.23
N PRO A 360 8.90 17.07 10.02
CA PRO A 360 10.28 16.95 10.45
C PRO A 360 10.56 15.60 11.10
N ALA A 361 11.68 14.94 10.73
CA ALA A 361 12.10 13.63 11.20
C ALA A 361 12.88 13.71 12.52
#